data_a69a9dd7fd026f095abac847c0bc48bd
#
_entry.id   a69a9dd7fd026f095abac847c0bc48bd
#
_cell.length_a   1.000
_cell.length_b   1.000
_cell.length_c   1.000
_cell.angle_alpha   90.00
_cell.angle_beta   90.00
_cell.angle_gamma   90.00
#
_symmetry.space_group_name_H-M   'P 1'
#
loop_
_entity.id
_entity.type
_entity.pdbx_description
1 polymer ?
#
loop_
_entity_poly.entity_id
_entity_poly.type
_entity_poly.pdbx_seq_one_letter_code
_entity_poly.pdbx_strand_id
1 'polypeptide(L)'
;MPSLPNYLRSKRKQSSYSQEEVAFLLGLKGMDKGGKVSRDENYSRIPTLETALAYEAIYGKPIRELFAGLYEQIADEVSSRAKILSYRKSETRDSKRQQALSELALRHYKPVA
;
A
#
# COMPACT_ATOMS: atom_id res chain seq x y z
N MET A 1 -10.06 -12.66 8.52
CA MET A 1 -8.78 -11.93 8.43
C MET A 1 -8.95 -10.52 8.94
N PRO A 2 -8.13 -10.11 9.88
CA PRO A 2 -8.18 -8.71 10.27
C PRO A 2 -7.78 -7.83 9.09
N SER A 3 -8.58 -6.82 8.84
CA SER A 3 -8.29 -5.85 7.80
C SER A 3 -7.14 -4.95 8.25
N LEU A 4 -6.27 -4.60 7.33
CA LEU A 4 -5.14 -3.74 7.64
C LEU A 4 -5.57 -2.27 7.60
N PRO A 5 -5.20 -1.48 8.60
CA PRO A 5 -5.65 -0.10 8.67
C PRO A 5 -5.06 0.76 7.55
N ASN A 6 -5.85 1.72 7.14
CA ASN A 6 -5.41 2.76 6.22
C ASN A 6 -5.84 4.13 6.77
N TYR A 7 -5.39 5.20 6.15
CA TYR A 7 -5.65 6.55 6.60
C TYR A 7 -6.65 7.30 5.72
N LEU A 8 -7.40 6.59 4.85
CA LEU A 8 -8.32 7.22 3.91
C LEU A 8 -9.40 8.04 4.61
N ARG A 9 -10.04 7.44 5.62
CA ARG A 9 -11.11 8.13 6.35
C ARG A 9 -10.59 9.37 7.07
N SER A 10 -9.45 9.25 7.72
CA SER A 10 -8.82 10.35 8.43
C SER A 10 -8.51 11.51 7.48
N LYS A 11 -7.94 11.21 6.32
CA LYS A 11 -7.62 12.22 5.31
C LYS A 11 -8.88 12.86 4.73
N ARG A 12 -9.92 12.05 4.48
CA ARG A 12 -11.18 12.57 3.99
C ARG A 12 -11.79 13.56 4.99
N LYS A 13 -11.81 13.19 6.26
CA LYS A 13 -12.35 14.06 7.31
C LYS A 13 -11.55 15.33 7.48
N GLN A 14 -10.22 15.26 7.39
CA GLN A 14 -9.36 16.45 7.43
C GLN A 14 -9.65 17.39 6.27
N SER A 15 -10.07 16.87 5.13
CA SER A 15 -10.40 17.64 3.93
C SER A 15 -11.85 18.09 3.91
N SER A 16 -12.67 17.65 4.85
CA SER A 16 -14.11 17.95 4.92
C SER A 16 -14.91 17.44 3.71
N TYR A 17 -14.44 16.40 3.06
CA TYR A 17 -15.17 15.76 1.96
C TYR A 17 -16.18 14.74 2.48
N SER A 18 -17.31 14.65 1.79
CA SER A 18 -18.21 13.50 1.96
C SER A 18 -17.67 12.30 1.18
N GLN A 19 -18.17 11.10 1.50
CA GLN A 19 -17.80 9.91 0.74
C GLN A 19 -18.24 10.01 -0.72
N GLU A 20 -19.40 10.64 -0.98
CA GLU A 20 -19.88 10.84 -2.34
C GLU A 20 -18.99 11.81 -3.13
N GLU A 21 -18.50 12.86 -2.46
CA GLU A 21 -17.58 13.81 -3.09
C GLU A 21 -16.27 13.11 -3.47
N VAL A 22 -15.75 12.27 -2.60
CA VAL A 22 -14.54 11.49 -2.90
C VAL A 22 -14.81 10.53 -4.06
N ALA A 23 -15.98 9.88 -4.07
CA ALA A 23 -16.35 9.00 -5.18
C ALA A 23 -16.37 9.74 -6.52
N PHE A 24 -16.88 10.97 -6.51
CA PHE A 24 -16.84 11.81 -7.71
C PHE A 24 -15.40 12.12 -8.13
N LEU A 25 -14.55 12.49 -7.18
CA LEU A 25 -13.14 12.78 -7.47
C LEU A 25 -12.38 11.56 -7.98
N LEU A 26 -12.77 10.36 -7.52
CA LEU A 26 -12.20 9.10 -8.01
C LEU A 26 -12.69 8.74 -9.42
N GLY A 27 -13.72 9.42 -9.91
CA GLY A 27 -14.31 9.09 -11.20
C GLY A 27 -15.24 7.88 -11.17
N LEU A 28 -15.74 7.51 -9.99
CA LEU A 28 -16.64 6.35 -9.87
C LEU A 28 -18.00 6.67 -10.45
N LYS A 29 -18.57 5.68 -11.15
CA LYS A 29 -19.89 5.78 -11.78
C LYS A 29 -20.82 4.75 -11.16
N GLY A 30 -22.12 5.01 -11.23
CA GLY A 30 -23.15 4.10 -10.74
C GLY A 30 -23.83 4.58 -9.49
N MET A 31 -24.71 3.74 -8.94
CA MET A 31 -25.61 4.12 -7.85
C MET A 31 -24.97 4.03 -6.46
N ASP A 32 -23.91 3.25 -6.31
CA ASP A 32 -23.30 2.98 -4.99
C ASP A 32 -21.91 3.62 -4.87
N LYS A 33 -21.83 4.88 -5.26
CA LYS A 33 -20.53 5.59 -5.28
C LYS A 33 -19.92 5.74 -3.89
N GLY A 34 -20.70 6.27 -2.93
CA GLY A 34 -20.24 6.44 -1.56
C GLY A 34 -19.97 5.11 -0.86
N GLY A 35 -20.73 4.07 -1.22
CA GLY A 35 -20.52 2.74 -0.66
C GLY A 35 -19.17 2.14 -1.03
N LYS A 36 -18.69 2.38 -2.24
CA LYS A 36 -17.35 1.92 -2.63
C LYS A 36 -16.26 2.60 -1.81
N VAL A 37 -16.37 3.91 -1.61
CA VAL A 37 -15.44 4.65 -0.76
C VAL A 37 -15.52 4.15 0.68
N SER A 38 -16.72 3.91 1.18
CA SER A 38 -16.90 3.36 2.52
C SER A 38 -16.19 2.01 2.68
N ARG A 39 -16.29 1.13 1.70
CA ARG A 39 -15.64 -0.18 1.76
C ARG A 39 -14.12 -0.05 1.70
N ASP A 40 -13.60 0.91 0.95
CA ASP A 40 -12.15 1.19 0.97
C ASP A 40 -11.72 1.70 2.34
N GLU A 41 -12.48 2.61 2.94
CA GLU A 41 -12.13 3.20 4.24
C GLU A 41 -12.23 2.20 5.38
N ASN A 42 -13.17 1.27 5.34
CA ASN A 42 -13.35 0.29 6.40
C ASN A 42 -12.62 -1.03 6.14
N TYR A 43 -11.73 -1.04 5.16
CA TYR A 43 -10.84 -2.15 4.85
C TYR A 43 -11.55 -3.39 4.28
N SER A 44 -12.79 -3.24 3.81
CA SER A 44 -13.55 -4.34 3.20
C SER A 44 -13.13 -4.62 1.78
N ARG A 45 -12.43 -3.68 1.16
CA ARG A 45 -11.99 -3.76 -0.22
C ARG A 45 -10.58 -3.22 -0.36
N ILE A 46 -9.76 -3.88 -1.18
CA ILE A 46 -8.46 -3.35 -1.57
C ILE A 46 -8.65 -2.65 -2.92
N PRO A 47 -8.42 -1.34 -3.01
CA PRO A 47 -8.60 -0.62 -4.26
C PRO A 47 -7.66 -1.12 -5.35
N THR A 48 -8.07 -0.96 -6.60
CA THR A 48 -7.17 -1.17 -7.74
C THR A 48 -6.04 -0.15 -7.68
N LEU A 49 -4.97 -0.42 -8.43
CA LEU A 49 -3.86 0.53 -8.52
C LEU A 49 -4.33 1.90 -9.01
N GLU A 50 -5.20 1.93 -10.00
CA GLU A 50 -5.73 3.21 -10.51
C GLU A 50 -6.47 3.98 -9.43
N THR A 51 -7.30 3.30 -8.65
CA THR A 51 -8.02 3.93 -7.55
C THR A 51 -7.07 4.39 -6.46
N ALA A 52 -6.06 3.59 -6.13
CA ALA A 52 -5.06 3.96 -5.13
C ALA A 52 -4.28 5.20 -5.56
N LEU A 53 -3.89 5.29 -6.83
CA LEU A 53 -3.20 6.47 -7.36
C LEU A 53 -4.12 7.70 -7.34
N ALA A 54 -5.41 7.51 -7.57
CA ALA A 54 -6.37 8.60 -7.48
C ALA A 54 -6.50 9.11 -6.04
N TYR A 55 -6.49 8.23 -5.06
CA TYR A 55 -6.45 8.63 -3.65
C TYR A 55 -5.18 9.44 -3.33
N GLU A 56 -4.05 9.02 -3.85
CA GLU A 56 -2.80 9.79 -3.68
C GLU A 56 -2.94 11.19 -4.27
N ALA A 57 -3.54 11.31 -5.45
CA ALA A 57 -3.76 12.60 -6.11
C ALA A 57 -4.72 13.48 -5.30
N ILE A 58 -5.76 12.88 -4.72
CA ILE A 58 -6.76 13.63 -3.94
C ILE A 58 -6.17 14.16 -2.63
N TYR A 59 -5.45 13.32 -1.90
CA TYR A 59 -4.98 13.67 -0.55
C TYR A 59 -3.54 14.17 -0.52
N GLY A 60 -2.80 14.09 -1.62
CA GLY A 60 -1.43 14.58 -1.68
C GLY A 60 -0.46 13.78 -0.83
N LYS A 61 -0.77 12.51 -0.55
CA LYS A 61 0.07 11.63 0.25
C LYS A 61 0.39 10.37 -0.54
N PRO A 62 1.62 9.83 -0.42
CA PRO A 62 1.99 8.60 -1.12
C PRO A 62 1.08 7.42 -0.74
N ILE A 63 0.86 6.50 -1.69
CA ILE A 63 0.09 5.29 -1.44
C ILE A 63 0.60 4.55 -0.21
N ARG A 64 1.91 4.44 -0.05
CA ARG A 64 2.49 3.72 1.09
C ARG A 64 2.15 4.33 2.44
N GLU A 65 1.87 5.63 2.49
CA GLU A 65 1.40 6.28 3.70
C GLU A 65 -0.10 6.08 3.89
N LEU A 66 -0.88 6.23 2.81
CA LEU A 66 -2.33 6.05 2.88
C LEU A 66 -2.71 4.62 3.27
N PHE A 67 -1.94 3.63 2.80
CA PHE A 67 -2.17 2.21 3.05
C PHE A 67 -1.00 1.59 3.82
N ALA A 68 -0.54 2.29 4.87
CA ALA A 68 0.68 1.91 5.60
C ALA A 68 0.63 0.49 6.16
N GLY A 69 -0.52 0.05 6.69
CA GLY A 69 -0.63 -1.30 7.24
C GLY A 69 -0.41 -2.38 6.19
N LEU A 70 -1.06 -2.22 5.04
CA LEU A 70 -0.90 -3.14 3.91
C LEU A 70 0.52 -3.08 3.36
N TYR A 71 1.06 -1.86 3.22
CA TYR A 71 2.43 -1.69 2.72
C TYR A 71 3.45 -2.40 3.62
N GLU A 72 3.33 -2.25 4.93
CA GLU A 72 4.24 -2.90 5.87
C GLU A 72 4.19 -4.42 5.77
N GLN A 73 2.99 -4.97 5.63
CA GLN A 73 2.84 -6.42 5.46
C GLN A 73 3.54 -6.89 4.19
N ILE A 74 3.30 -6.21 3.07
CA ILE A 74 3.90 -6.56 1.79
C ILE A 74 5.42 -6.41 1.85
N ALA A 75 5.91 -5.33 2.44
CA ALA A 75 7.34 -5.08 2.58
C ALA A 75 8.03 -6.17 3.40
N ASP A 76 7.41 -6.62 4.49
CA ASP A 76 7.92 -7.71 5.30
C ASP A 76 7.99 -9.02 4.51
N GLU A 77 6.96 -9.31 3.73
CA GLU A 77 6.94 -10.52 2.88
C GLU A 77 8.03 -10.46 1.81
N VAL A 78 8.20 -9.31 1.17
CA VAL A 78 9.24 -9.12 0.16
C VAL A 78 10.63 -9.26 0.79
N SER A 79 10.85 -8.66 1.94
CA SER A 79 12.11 -8.74 2.66
C SER A 79 12.45 -10.19 3.06
N SER A 80 11.44 -10.93 3.53
CA SER A 80 11.63 -12.35 3.87
C SER A 80 12.01 -13.19 2.66
N ARG A 81 11.34 -12.93 1.52
CA ARG A 81 11.66 -13.63 0.27
C ARG A 81 13.04 -13.26 -0.26
N ALA A 82 13.45 -12.00 -0.08
CA ALA A 82 14.78 -11.55 -0.47
C ALA A 82 15.87 -12.30 0.30
N LYS A 83 15.65 -12.52 1.60
CA LYS A 83 16.58 -13.31 2.42
C LYS A 83 16.69 -14.74 1.92
N ILE A 84 15.54 -15.37 1.64
CA ILE A 84 15.53 -16.74 1.09
C ILE A 84 16.27 -16.78 -0.23
N LEU A 85 16.02 -15.85 -1.11
CA LEU A 85 16.64 -15.79 -2.42
C LEU A 85 18.14 -15.57 -2.32
N SER A 86 18.62 -14.80 -1.36
CA SER A 86 20.05 -14.53 -1.17
C SER A 86 20.82 -15.77 -0.73
N TYR A 87 20.14 -16.72 -0.07
CA TYR A 87 20.76 -17.98 0.36
C TYR A 87 20.72 -19.08 -0.70
N ARG A 88 19.94 -18.91 -1.76
CA ARG A 88 19.90 -19.90 -2.83
C ARG A 88 21.17 -19.83 -3.66
N LYS A 89 21.75 -21.00 -3.95
CA LYS A 89 22.88 -21.08 -4.86
C LYS A 89 22.44 -20.65 -6.24
N SER A 90 23.11 -19.67 -6.79
CA SER A 90 22.92 -19.23 -8.16
C SER A 90 24.07 -19.78 -9.00
N GLU A 91 23.77 -20.30 -10.18
CA GLU A 91 24.79 -20.75 -11.13
C GLU A 91 25.64 -19.58 -11.62
N THR A 92 25.06 -18.39 -11.63
CA THR A 92 25.76 -17.17 -11.98
C THR A 92 25.99 -16.33 -10.73
N ARG A 93 27.27 -16.09 -10.42
CA ARG A 93 27.63 -15.18 -9.33
C ARG A 93 27.50 -13.76 -9.86
N ASP A 94 26.30 -13.20 -9.78
CA ASP A 94 26.06 -11.83 -10.15
C ASP A 94 26.14 -10.95 -8.90
N SER A 95 27.24 -10.20 -8.81
CA SER A 95 27.45 -9.31 -7.68
C SER A 95 26.41 -8.19 -7.60
N LYS A 96 25.88 -7.74 -8.74
CA LYS A 96 24.81 -6.74 -8.78
C LYS A 96 23.54 -7.28 -8.15
N ARG A 97 23.21 -8.53 -8.44
CA ARG A 97 22.04 -9.20 -7.88
C ARG A 97 22.18 -9.34 -6.36
N GLN A 98 23.34 -9.78 -5.88
CA GLN A 98 23.58 -9.92 -4.43
C GLN A 98 23.54 -8.55 -3.73
N GLN A 99 24.10 -7.53 -4.33
CA GLN A 99 24.03 -6.18 -3.78
C GLN A 99 22.58 -5.70 -3.71
N ALA A 100 21.80 -5.89 -4.77
CA ALA A 100 20.40 -5.50 -4.79
C ALA A 100 19.60 -6.20 -3.70
N LEU A 101 19.81 -7.50 -3.49
CA LEU A 101 19.13 -8.26 -2.44
C LEU A 101 19.52 -7.77 -1.05
N SER A 102 20.79 -7.44 -0.84
CA SER A 102 21.25 -6.89 0.44
C SER A 102 20.63 -5.54 0.72
N GLU A 103 20.58 -4.67 -0.28
CA GLU A 103 19.96 -3.35 -0.16
C GLU A 103 18.46 -3.48 0.14
N LEU A 104 17.78 -4.42 -0.52
CA LEU A 104 16.36 -4.67 -0.31
C LEU A 104 16.08 -5.12 1.12
N ALA A 105 16.89 -6.04 1.65
CA ALA A 105 16.75 -6.52 3.02
C ALA A 105 16.96 -5.40 4.03
N LEU A 106 17.95 -4.51 3.80
CA LEU A 106 18.22 -3.38 4.68
C LEU A 106 17.16 -2.29 4.60
N ARG A 107 16.58 -2.09 3.42
CA ARG A 107 15.56 -1.06 3.20
C ARG A 107 14.35 -1.27 4.10
N HIS A 108 13.98 -2.50 4.35
CA HIS A 108 12.82 -2.85 5.15
C HIS A 108 13.20 -3.42 6.52
N TYR A 109 14.45 -3.28 6.91
CA TYR A 109 14.90 -3.74 8.22
C TYR A 109 14.26 -2.90 9.32
N LYS A 110 13.65 -3.60 10.27
CA LYS A 110 13.11 -2.97 11.48
C LYS A 110 13.90 -3.48 12.67
N PRO A 111 14.68 -2.62 13.33
CA PRO A 111 15.38 -3.04 14.54
C PRO A 111 14.36 -3.44 15.60
N VAL A 112 14.65 -4.53 16.30
CA VAL A 112 13.84 -4.95 17.44
C VAL A 112 14.20 -4.01 18.60
N ALA A 113 13.23 -3.24 19.03
CA ALA A 113 13.44 -2.33 20.16
C ALA A 113 13.46 -3.09 21.48
#